data_b0e166ae2b67f72fa82ae6ca23f27254
#
_entry.id   b0e166ae2b67f72fa82ae6ca23f27254
#
_cell.length_a   1.000
_cell.length_b   1.000
_cell.length_c   1.000
_cell.angle_alpha   90.00
_cell.angle_beta   90.00
_cell.angle_gamma   90.00
#
_symmetry.space_group_name_H-M   'P 1'
#
loop_
_entity.id
_entity.type
_entity.pdbx_description
1 polymer ?
#
loop_
_entity_poly.entity_id
_entity_poly.type
_entity_poly.pdbx_seq_one_letter_code
_entity_poly.pdbx_strand_id
1 'polypeptide(L)'
;MIAIESVKVDGKACTGIRVELPESPPLLLIVAEKGFVMCGFLNIEAAERLNVIAAVVSGVKTFDDVLNAQVRAATSKAKGLGIEAGMKGSDALKHMF
;
A
#
# COMPACT_ATOMS: atom_id res chain seq x y z
N MET A 1 -4.26 -18.45 -5.65
CA MET A 1 -2.87 -18.57 -5.12
C MET A 1 -2.52 -17.34 -4.32
N ILE A 2 -1.77 -17.53 -3.25
CA ILE A 2 -1.27 -16.43 -2.41
C ILE A 2 0.26 -16.44 -2.52
N ALA A 3 0.85 -15.28 -2.82
CA ALA A 3 2.28 -15.11 -2.89
C ALA A 3 2.72 -14.06 -1.86
N ILE A 4 3.81 -14.35 -1.15
CA ILE A 4 4.41 -13.44 -0.20
C ILE A 4 5.86 -13.24 -0.63
N GLU A 5 6.25 -11.97 -0.85
CA GLU A 5 7.57 -11.63 -1.35
C GLU A 5 8.17 -10.48 -0.56
N SER A 6 9.49 -10.41 -0.57
CA SER A 6 10.20 -9.24 -0.05
C SER A 6 10.23 -8.17 -1.15
N VAL A 7 9.79 -6.97 -0.83
CA VAL A 7 9.81 -5.83 -1.73
C VAL A 7 10.70 -4.77 -1.10
N LYS A 8 11.77 -4.39 -1.81
CA LYS A 8 12.68 -3.38 -1.29
C LYS A 8 12.27 -1.98 -1.70
N VAL A 9 12.25 -1.08 -0.74
CA VAL A 9 11.96 0.34 -0.95
C VAL A 9 13.05 1.13 -0.26
N ASP A 10 13.86 1.85 -1.04
CA ASP A 10 14.96 2.67 -0.54
C ASP A 10 15.92 1.87 0.36
N GLY A 11 16.25 0.64 -0.06
CA GLY A 11 17.14 -0.25 0.67
C GLY A 11 16.51 -0.97 1.87
N LYS A 12 15.25 -0.70 2.18
CA LYS A 12 14.54 -1.32 3.30
C LYS A 12 13.56 -2.36 2.79
N ALA A 13 13.43 -3.46 3.51
CA ALA A 13 12.56 -4.56 3.11
C ALA A 13 11.14 -4.34 3.60
N CYS A 14 10.19 -4.48 2.68
CA CYS A 14 8.77 -4.53 2.96
C CYS A 14 8.25 -5.92 2.61
N THR A 15 7.11 -6.30 3.17
CA THR A 15 6.45 -7.56 2.82
C THR A 15 5.35 -7.31 1.81
N GLY A 16 5.50 -7.88 0.62
CA GLY A 16 4.48 -7.83 -0.42
C GLY A 16 3.59 -9.06 -0.32
N ILE A 17 2.28 -8.85 -0.36
CA ILE A 17 1.28 -9.92 -0.34
C ILE A 17 0.41 -9.78 -1.58
N ARG A 18 0.29 -10.88 -2.33
CA ARG A 18 -0.52 -10.94 -3.52
C ARG A 18 -1.50 -12.10 -3.41
N VAL A 19 -2.78 -11.81 -3.58
CA VAL A 19 -3.84 -12.83 -3.59
C VAL A 19 -4.51 -12.80 -4.96
N GLU A 20 -4.40 -13.90 -5.71
CA GLU A 20 -5.06 -14.03 -6.99
C GLU A 20 -6.55 -14.28 -6.78
N LEU A 21 -7.38 -13.49 -7.46
CA LEU A 21 -8.82 -13.58 -7.38
C LEU A 21 -9.38 -13.94 -8.75
N PRO A 22 -10.43 -14.76 -8.81
CA PRO A 22 -10.99 -15.16 -10.11
C PRO A 22 -11.61 -13.96 -10.85
N GLU A 23 -11.32 -13.89 -12.14
CA GLU A 23 -11.90 -12.90 -13.06
C GLU A 23 -11.67 -11.43 -12.65
N SER A 24 -10.56 -11.16 -11.94
CA SER A 24 -10.27 -9.80 -11.49
C SER A 24 -8.77 -9.58 -11.34
N PRO A 25 -8.31 -8.32 -11.20
CA PRO A 25 -6.93 -8.07 -10.81
C PRO A 25 -6.64 -8.67 -9.42
N PRO A 26 -5.38 -8.97 -9.12
CA PRO A 26 -5.05 -9.50 -7.81
C PRO A 26 -5.23 -8.47 -6.70
N LEU A 27 -5.50 -8.94 -5.50
CA LEU A 27 -5.42 -8.13 -4.30
C LEU A 27 -3.95 -7.96 -3.96
N LEU A 28 -3.50 -6.73 -3.74
CA LEU A 28 -2.11 -6.41 -3.46
C LEU A 28 -1.97 -5.56 -2.20
N LEU A 29 -0.96 -5.88 -1.42
CA LEU A 29 -0.67 -5.18 -0.17
C LEU A 29 0.85 -5.17 0.02
N ILE A 30 1.41 -4.02 0.35
CA ILE A 30 2.82 -3.91 0.72
C ILE A 30 2.89 -3.35 2.14
N VAL A 31 3.44 -4.16 3.04
CA VAL A 31 3.50 -3.83 4.48
C VAL A 31 4.91 -3.39 4.85
N ALA A 32 5.01 -2.18 5.38
CA ALA A 32 6.26 -1.64 5.93
C ALA A 32 6.25 -1.77 7.46
N GLU A 33 7.19 -1.14 8.12
CA GLU A 33 7.34 -1.28 9.58
C GLU A 33 6.16 -0.67 10.35
N LYS A 34 5.71 0.53 9.94
CA LYS A 34 4.69 1.27 10.69
C LYS A 34 3.33 1.32 10.00
N GLY A 35 3.26 0.91 8.75
CA GLY A 35 2.02 1.01 7.99
C GLY A 35 2.07 0.18 6.72
N PHE A 36 1.09 0.40 5.84
CA PHE A 36 0.99 -0.37 4.61
C PHE A 36 0.33 0.43 3.50
N VAL A 37 0.65 0.04 2.26
CA VAL A 37 -0.01 0.54 1.05
C VAL A 37 -0.85 -0.60 0.49
N MET A 38 -2.12 -0.33 0.22
CA MET A 38 -3.09 -1.34 -0.21
C MET A 38 -3.73 -0.97 -1.54
N CYS A 39 -4.23 -1.98 -2.25
CA CYS A 39 -4.98 -1.77 -3.49
C CYS A 39 -6.44 -1.40 -3.20
N GLY A 40 -7.19 -1.09 -4.28
CA GLY A 40 -8.57 -0.64 -4.16
C GLY A 40 -9.56 -1.68 -3.65
N PHE A 41 -9.16 -2.94 -3.48
CA PHE A 41 -10.01 -3.95 -2.87
C PHE A 41 -10.21 -3.74 -1.37
N LEU A 42 -9.33 -2.96 -0.73
CA LEU A 42 -9.37 -2.76 0.72
C LEU A 42 -9.94 -1.37 1.04
N ASN A 43 -10.60 -1.28 2.18
CA ASN A 43 -11.38 -0.10 2.55
C ASN A 43 -10.57 0.88 3.41
N ILE A 44 -10.30 2.07 2.85
CA ILE A 44 -9.56 3.11 3.55
C ILE A 44 -10.33 3.66 4.77
N GLU A 45 -11.66 3.67 4.70
CA GLU A 45 -12.48 4.14 5.82
C GLU A 45 -12.38 3.21 7.03
N ALA A 46 -12.30 1.90 6.78
CA ALA A 46 -12.07 0.93 7.85
C ALA A 46 -10.70 1.13 8.49
N ALA A 47 -9.67 1.38 7.67
CA ALA A 47 -8.32 1.67 8.16
C ALA A 47 -8.31 2.95 9.00
N GLU A 48 -9.06 3.98 8.58
CA GLU A 48 -9.19 5.22 9.35
C GLU A 48 -9.82 4.98 10.72
N ARG A 49 -10.86 4.16 10.77
CA ARG A 49 -11.54 3.83 12.05
C ARG A 49 -10.66 3.01 12.97
N LEU A 50 -9.79 2.18 12.42
CA LEU A 50 -8.83 1.38 13.19
C LEU A 50 -7.61 2.18 13.63
N ASN A 51 -7.50 3.44 13.18
CA ASN A 51 -6.43 4.34 13.55
C ASN A 51 -5.04 3.80 13.14
N VAL A 52 -4.93 3.23 11.95
CA VAL A 52 -3.68 2.70 11.41
C VAL A 52 -3.09 3.63 10.36
N ILE A 53 -1.82 3.42 10.03
CA ILE A 53 -1.11 4.16 8.99
C ILE A 53 -1.28 3.39 7.69
N ALA A 54 -2.08 3.91 6.77
CA ALA A 54 -2.38 3.23 5.51
C ALA A 54 -2.61 4.23 4.39
N ALA A 55 -2.26 3.82 3.18
CA ALA A 55 -2.53 4.55 1.96
C ALA A 55 -3.08 3.58 0.92
N VAL A 56 -3.95 4.07 0.04
CA VAL A 56 -4.58 3.25 -1.00
C VAL A 56 -4.17 3.74 -2.39
N VAL A 57 -3.85 2.78 -3.25
CA VAL A 57 -3.60 2.99 -4.69
C VAL A 57 -4.61 2.14 -5.46
N SER A 58 -4.80 2.41 -6.76
CA SER A 58 -5.73 1.63 -7.57
C SER A 58 -5.19 1.38 -8.98
N GLY A 59 -5.82 0.45 -9.69
CA GLY A 59 -5.42 0.11 -11.05
C GLY A 59 -4.12 -0.69 -11.10
N VAL A 60 -3.76 -1.37 -10.03
CA VAL A 60 -2.48 -2.08 -9.90
C VAL A 60 -2.65 -3.57 -10.10
N LYS A 61 -1.65 -4.21 -10.71
CA LYS A 61 -1.63 -5.66 -10.98
C LYS A 61 -0.38 -6.33 -10.44
N THR A 62 0.66 -5.57 -10.15
CA THR A 62 1.96 -6.06 -9.66
C THR A 62 2.44 -5.18 -8.51
N PHE A 63 3.45 -5.65 -7.78
CA PHE A 63 4.07 -4.84 -6.74
C PHE A 63 4.73 -3.58 -7.32
N ASP A 64 5.34 -3.70 -8.50
CA ASP A 64 5.91 -2.54 -9.18
C ASP A 64 4.84 -1.50 -9.50
N ASP A 65 3.66 -1.94 -9.90
CA ASP A 65 2.53 -1.04 -10.14
C ASP A 65 2.16 -0.29 -8.86
N VAL A 66 2.13 -0.98 -7.73
CA VAL A 66 1.83 -0.35 -6.43
C VAL A 66 2.87 0.72 -6.10
N LEU A 67 4.14 0.41 -6.31
CA LEU A 67 5.23 1.35 -6.03
C LEU A 67 5.17 2.60 -6.91
N ASN A 68 4.71 2.46 -8.14
CA ASN A 68 4.66 3.55 -9.11
C ASN A 68 3.32 4.26 -9.18
N ALA A 69 2.26 3.69 -8.63
CA ALA A 69 0.94 4.30 -8.64
C ALA A 69 0.85 5.49 -7.69
N GLN A 70 -0.02 6.42 -8.01
CA GLN A 70 -0.26 7.56 -7.14
C GLN A 70 -1.21 7.16 -6.01
N VAL A 71 -0.89 7.59 -4.81
CA VAL A 71 -1.77 7.43 -3.64
C VAL A 71 -3.07 8.20 -3.90
N ARG A 72 -4.19 7.52 -3.75
CA ARG A 72 -5.51 8.13 -3.93
C ARG A 72 -6.05 8.71 -2.64
N ALA A 73 -5.79 8.04 -1.54
CA ALA A 73 -6.24 8.46 -0.22
C ALA A 73 -5.31 7.88 0.83
N ALA A 74 -5.25 8.52 1.99
CA ALA A 74 -4.44 8.08 3.11
C ALA A 74 -5.20 8.33 4.40
N THR A 75 -4.91 7.53 5.43
CA THR A 75 -5.50 7.74 6.75
C THR A 75 -4.95 9.02 7.39
N SER A 76 -5.64 9.53 8.40
CA SER A 76 -5.20 10.72 9.13
C SER A 76 -3.82 10.51 9.76
N LYS A 77 -3.56 9.33 10.30
CA LYS A 77 -2.23 9.00 10.84
C LYS A 77 -1.15 9.01 9.77
N ALA A 78 -1.46 8.50 8.58
CA ALA A 78 -0.52 8.53 7.46
C ALA A 78 -0.22 9.98 7.04
N LYS A 79 -1.24 10.82 6.98
CA LYS A 79 -1.08 12.25 6.66
C LYS A 79 -0.18 12.94 7.68
N GLY A 80 -0.29 12.57 8.95
CA GLY A 80 0.57 13.10 10.01
C GLY A 80 2.04 12.76 9.83
N LEU A 81 2.37 11.73 9.05
CA LEU A 81 3.74 11.36 8.70
C LEU A 81 4.22 11.98 7.39
N GLY A 82 3.38 12.78 6.74
CA GLY A 82 3.73 13.42 5.47
C GLY A 82 3.24 12.67 4.24
N ILE A 83 2.41 11.65 4.40
CA ILE A 83 1.86 10.89 3.28
C ILE A 83 0.64 11.61 2.74
N GLU A 84 0.65 11.93 1.45
CA GLU A 84 -0.42 12.71 0.82
C GLU A 84 -0.89 12.04 -0.47
N ALA A 85 -2.14 12.30 -0.84
CA ALA A 85 -2.67 11.90 -2.14
C ALA A 85 -1.84 12.52 -3.26
N GLY A 86 -1.57 11.76 -4.30
CA GLY A 86 -0.78 12.21 -5.44
C GLY A 86 0.67 11.76 -5.40
N MET A 87 1.22 11.42 -4.23
CA MET A 87 2.58 10.89 -4.18
C MET A 87 2.61 9.43 -4.63
N LYS A 88 3.79 8.94 -5.01
CA LYS A 88 3.93 7.53 -5.41
C LYS A 88 3.82 6.62 -4.20
N GLY A 89 3.34 5.38 -4.44
CA GLY A 89 3.27 4.36 -3.40
C GLY A 89 4.63 4.11 -2.75
N SER A 90 5.71 4.11 -3.52
CA SER A 90 7.07 3.96 -2.98
C SER A 90 7.43 5.10 -2.02
N ASP A 91 7.05 6.33 -2.34
CA ASP A 91 7.31 7.48 -1.47
C ASP A 91 6.48 7.38 -0.18
N ALA A 92 5.24 6.94 -0.28
CA ALA A 92 4.41 6.71 0.90
C ALA A 92 5.05 5.67 1.82
N LEU A 93 5.54 4.56 1.25
CA LEU A 93 6.21 3.51 2.03
C LEU A 93 7.45 4.01 2.75
N LYS A 94 8.21 4.94 2.15
CA LYS A 94 9.40 5.52 2.79
C LYS A 94 9.07 6.23 4.11
N HIS A 95 7.87 6.75 4.24
CA HIS A 95 7.42 7.41 5.47
C HIS A 95 6.91 6.43 6.54
N MET A 96 6.89 5.14 6.24
CA MET A 96 6.32 4.10 7.12
C MET A 96 7.37 3.25 7.85
N PHE A 97 8.59 3.72 7.90
CA PHE A 97 9.69 3.04 8.62
C PHE A 97 10.08 3.69 9.92
#